data_9e383d00f34e8d3345f8b275ab86f8a7
#
_entry.id   9e383d00f34e8d3345f8b275ab86f8a7
#
_cell.length_a   1.000
_cell.length_b   1.000
_cell.length_c   1.000
_cell.angle_alpha   90.00
_cell.angle_beta   90.00
_cell.angle_gamma   90.00
#
_symmetry.space_group_name_H-M   'P 1'
#
loop_
_entity.id
_entity.type
_entity.pdbx_description
1 polymer ?
#
loop_
_entity_poly.entity_id
_entity_poly.type
_entity_poly.pdbx_seq_one_letter_code
_entity_poly.pdbx_strand_id
1 'polypeptide(L)'
;MALGGNALLRRGEPLTAETQARNVARAAEALREIADGNELLVVHGSGPHVGLLALQDAERPDRGGFPLDVLNAQTIGMVGYPVAQALENLLPGRT
;
A
#
# COMPACT_ATOMS: atom_id res chain seq x y z
N MET A 1 2.31 14.23 1.02
CA MET A 1 3.40 13.25 1.24
C MET A 1 3.18 12.03 0.34
N ALA A 2 4.18 11.66 -0.39
CA ALA A 2 4.13 10.50 -1.26
C ALA A 2 4.84 9.30 -0.62
N LEU A 3 4.17 8.15 -0.57
CA LEU A 3 4.77 6.89 -0.16
C LEU A 3 5.25 6.15 -1.41
N GLY A 4 6.55 6.09 -1.59
CA GLY A 4 7.14 5.33 -2.69
C GLY A 4 7.20 3.84 -2.38
N GLY A 5 7.61 3.05 -3.37
CA GLY A 5 7.73 1.60 -3.23
C GLY A 5 8.63 1.18 -2.08
N ASN A 6 9.71 1.93 -1.82
CA ASN A 6 10.65 1.60 -0.73
C ASN A 6 10.05 1.78 0.67
N ALA A 7 9.00 2.59 0.82
CA ALA A 7 8.32 2.72 2.10
C ALA A 7 7.46 1.50 2.41
N LEU A 8 6.94 0.84 1.38
CA LEU A 8 6.05 -0.30 1.51
C LEU A 8 6.79 -1.64 1.42
N LEU A 9 7.84 -1.69 0.63
CA LEU A 9 8.64 -2.88 0.41
C LEU A 9 10.09 -2.47 0.22
N ARG A 10 10.95 -2.83 1.15
CA ARG A 10 12.38 -2.55 1.05
C ARG A 10 13.04 -3.54 0.10
N ARG A 11 14.17 -3.12 -0.46
CA ARG A 11 14.94 -3.96 -1.36
C ARG A 11 15.33 -5.27 -0.67
N GLY A 12 15.05 -6.39 -1.32
CA GLY A 12 15.36 -7.72 -0.80
C GLY A 12 14.33 -8.31 0.13
N GLU A 13 13.30 -7.56 0.52
CA GLU A 13 12.21 -8.09 1.33
C GLU A 13 11.18 -8.83 0.47
N PRO A 14 10.58 -9.91 0.99
CA PRO A 14 9.50 -10.58 0.27
C PRO A 14 8.21 -9.75 0.33
N LEU A 15 7.45 -9.77 -0.75
CA LEU A 15 6.14 -9.09 -0.78
C LEU A 15 5.10 -10.00 -0.12
N THR A 16 4.99 -9.89 1.20
CA THR A 16 4.02 -10.62 2.02
C THR A 16 3.18 -9.63 2.81
N ALA A 17 2.02 -10.07 3.27
CA ALA A 17 1.16 -9.24 4.12
C ALA A 17 1.89 -8.82 5.40
N GLU A 18 2.67 -9.73 5.98
CA GLU A 18 3.42 -9.46 7.20
C GLU A 18 4.49 -8.38 7.02
N THR A 19 5.29 -8.51 5.95
CA THR A 19 6.32 -7.51 5.62
C THR A 19 5.69 -6.16 5.36
N GLN A 20 4.61 -6.13 4.58
CA GLN A 20 3.89 -4.90 4.28
C GLN A 20 3.33 -4.26 5.54
N ALA A 21 2.69 -5.04 6.41
CA ALA A 21 2.12 -4.51 7.66
C ALA A 21 3.18 -3.84 8.53
N ARG A 22 4.36 -4.43 8.63
CA ARG A 22 5.47 -3.87 9.38
C ARG A 22 5.95 -2.55 8.76
N ASN A 23 6.08 -2.50 7.45
CA ASN A 23 6.54 -1.30 6.77
C ASN A 23 5.49 -0.19 6.79
N VAL A 24 4.20 -0.55 6.67
CA VAL A 24 3.09 0.40 6.80
C VAL A 24 3.07 1.01 8.21
N ALA A 25 3.25 0.19 9.24
CA ALA A 25 3.29 0.69 10.62
C ALA A 25 4.41 1.69 10.82
N ARG A 26 5.59 1.42 10.27
CA ARG A 26 6.73 2.33 10.33
C ARG A 26 6.47 3.63 9.57
N ALA A 27 5.89 3.55 8.37
CA ALA A 27 5.53 4.72 7.60
C ALA A 27 4.48 5.56 8.33
N ALA A 28 3.49 4.92 8.93
CA ALA A 28 2.43 5.61 9.66
C ALA A 28 2.97 6.38 10.87
N GLU A 29 3.95 5.84 11.59
CA GLU A 29 4.61 6.55 12.69
C GLU A 29 5.30 7.82 12.20
N ALA A 30 6.01 7.76 11.07
CA ALA A 30 6.65 8.93 10.49
C ALA A 30 5.62 9.96 10.02
N LEU A 31 4.54 9.51 9.41
CA LEU A 31 3.46 10.38 8.93
C LEU A 31 2.72 11.05 10.09
N ARG A 32 2.58 10.35 11.21
CA ARG A 32 1.97 10.91 12.42
C ARG A 32 2.71 12.16 12.89
N GLU A 33 4.03 12.13 12.88
CA GLU A 33 4.82 13.29 13.27
C GLU A 33 4.61 14.46 12.31
N ILE A 34 4.53 14.20 11.01
CA ILE A 34 4.28 15.23 10.01
C ILE A 34 2.86 15.80 10.16
N ALA A 35 1.90 14.95 10.52
CA ALA A 35 0.50 15.35 10.67
C ALA A 35 0.27 16.26 11.88
N ASP A 36 1.20 16.29 12.84
CA ASP A 36 1.07 17.13 14.02
C ASP A 36 1.12 18.61 13.62
N GLY A 37 0.01 19.31 13.81
CA GLY A 37 -0.11 20.72 13.44
C GLY A 37 -0.28 20.99 11.94
N ASN A 38 -0.40 19.96 11.11
CA ASN A 38 -0.54 20.10 9.66
C ASN A 38 -1.72 19.30 9.13
N GLU A 39 -2.24 19.73 7.99
CA GLU A 39 -3.11 18.88 7.18
C GLU A 39 -2.23 17.97 6.36
N LEU A 40 -2.57 16.69 6.27
CA LEU A 40 -1.77 15.70 5.58
C LEU A 40 -2.58 15.03 4.48
N LEU A 41 -2.05 15.09 3.27
CA LEU A 41 -2.53 14.31 2.13
C LEU A 41 -1.48 13.26 1.81
N VAL A 42 -1.88 12.00 1.81
CA VAL A 42 -1.00 10.88 1.49
C VAL A 42 -1.37 10.30 0.14
N VAL A 43 -0.39 10.15 -0.72
CA VAL A 43 -0.54 9.45 -2.00
C VAL A 43 0.44 8.28 -2.04
N HIS A 44 0.07 7.22 -2.77
CA HIS A 44 0.94 6.06 -2.88
C HIS A 44 0.94 5.50 -4.29
N GLY A 45 2.03 4.80 -4.63
CA GLY A 45 2.12 4.00 -5.82
C GLY A 45 1.78 2.54 -5.54
N SER A 46 1.89 1.69 -6.54
CA SER A 46 1.48 0.30 -6.44
C SER A 46 2.34 -0.66 -7.27
N GLY A 47 3.53 -0.23 -7.69
CA GLY A 47 4.37 -1.00 -8.61
C GLY A 47 4.56 -2.47 -8.25
N PRO A 48 5.09 -2.80 -7.05
CA PRO A 48 5.29 -4.20 -6.67
C PRO A 48 3.97 -4.97 -6.58
N HIS A 49 2.92 -4.32 -6.12
CA HIS A 49 1.62 -4.97 -5.89
C HIS A 49 0.90 -5.28 -7.19
N VAL A 50 0.87 -4.34 -8.15
CA VAL A 50 0.24 -4.60 -9.44
C VAL A 50 1.01 -5.68 -10.20
N GLY A 51 2.34 -5.71 -10.06
CA GLY A 51 3.17 -6.76 -10.64
C GLY A 51 2.83 -8.14 -10.08
N LEU A 52 2.66 -8.24 -8.76
CA LEU A 52 2.25 -9.49 -8.12
C LEU A 52 0.90 -9.96 -8.62
N LEU A 53 -0.09 -9.07 -8.69
CA LEU A 53 -1.42 -9.41 -9.18
C LEU A 53 -1.38 -9.87 -10.64
N ALA A 54 -0.59 -9.22 -11.47
CA ALA A 54 -0.44 -9.60 -12.86
C ALA A 54 0.18 -10.99 -13.01
N LEU A 55 1.18 -11.32 -12.19
CA LEU A 55 1.79 -12.64 -12.19
C LEU A 55 0.80 -13.73 -11.74
N GLN A 56 0.05 -13.46 -10.68
CA GLN A 56 -0.96 -14.40 -10.19
C GLN A 56 -2.05 -14.64 -11.23
N ASP A 57 -2.46 -13.59 -11.91
CA ASP A 57 -3.48 -13.68 -12.95
C ASP A 57 -2.98 -14.49 -14.15
N ALA A 58 -1.72 -14.31 -14.51
CA ALA A 58 -1.09 -15.03 -15.62
C ALA A 58 -0.95 -16.54 -15.37
N GLU A 59 -0.95 -16.98 -14.11
CA GLU A 59 -0.89 -18.40 -13.75
C GLU A 59 -2.19 -19.15 -14.05
N ARG A 60 -3.26 -18.42 -14.38
CA ARG A 60 -4.58 -19.02 -14.66
C ARG A 60 -5.15 -18.54 -16.00
N PRO A 61 -4.47 -18.85 -17.11
CA PRO A 61 -4.88 -18.34 -18.41
C PRO A 61 -6.24 -18.88 -18.88
N ASP A 62 -6.66 -20.02 -18.37
CA ASP A 62 -7.95 -20.67 -18.70
C ASP A 62 -9.15 -19.89 -18.16
N ARG A 63 -8.96 -19.03 -17.17
CA ARG A 63 -10.02 -18.23 -16.57
C ARG A 63 -10.12 -16.82 -17.15
N GLY A 64 -9.21 -16.46 -18.06
CA GLY A 64 -9.07 -15.11 -18.53
C GLY A 64 -8.54 -14.19 -17.41
N GLY A 65 -7.72 -13.24 -17.76
CA GLY A 65 -7.16 -12.30 -16.80
C GLY A 65 -8.00 -11.04 -16.74
N PHE A 66 -7.87 -10.31 -15.62
CA PHE A 66 -8.42 -8.96 -15.54
C PHE A 66 -7.51 -7.97 -16.26
N PRO A 67 -8.06 -6.92 -16.88
CA PRO A 67 -7.24 -5.88 -17.48
C PRO A 67 -6.33 -5.21 -16.46
N LEU A 68 -5.22 -4.64 -16.90
CA LEU A 68 -4.22 -4.05 -16.03
C LEU A 68 -4.79 -2.89 -15.18
N ASP A 69 -5.69 -2.11 -15.74
CA ASP A 69 -6.34 -1.02 -14.99
C ASP A 69 -7.16 -1.55 -13.81
N VAL A 70 -7.84 -2.69 -13.98
CA VAL A 70 -8.57 -3.34 -12.89
C VAL A 70 -7.61 -3.86 -11.82
N LEU A 71 -6.51 -4.52 -12.24
CA LEU A 71 -5.49 -5.00 -11.33
C LEU A 71 -4.86 -3.84 -10.54
N ASN A 72 -4.61 -2.73 -11.22
CA ASN A 72 -4.10 -1.55 -10.56
C ASN A 72 -5.08 -0.99 -9.54
N ALA A 73 -6.37 -0.98 -9.86
CA ALA A 73 -7.41 -0.56 -8.93
C ALA A 73 -7.48 -1.44 -7.68
N GLN A 74 -7.23 -2.74 -7.81
CA GLN A 74 -7.18 -3.66 -6.66
C GLN A 74 -6.10 -3.27 -5.67
N THR A 75 -5.01 -2.63 -6.12
CA THR A 75 -3.93 -2.21 -5.23
C THR A 75 -4.35 -1.12 -4.26
N ILE A 76 -5.42 -0.40 -4.53
CA ILE A 76 -5.98 0.57 -3.59
C ILE A 76 -6.34 -0.12 -2.28
N GLY A 77 -6.99 -1.28 -2.37
CA GLY A 77 -7.29 -2.08 -1.19
C GLY A 77 -6.06 -2.69 -0.55
N MET A 78 -5.09 -3.14 -1.36
CA MET A 78 -3.88 -3.77 -0.83
C MET A 78 -2.96 -2.78 -0.12
N VAL A 79 -2.93 -1.52 -0.53
CA VAL A 79 -2.01 -0.50 -0.01
C VAL A 79 -2.76 0.58 0.74
N GLY A 80 -3.72 1.24 0.09
CA GLY A 80 -4.40 2.39 0.67
C GLY A 80 -5.20 2.05 1.91
N TYR A 81 -5.89 0.93 1.91
CA TYR A 81 -6.68 0.50 3.07
C TYR A 81 -5.81 0.24 4.31
N PRO A 82 -4.72 -0.54 4.24
CA PRO A 82 -3.84 -0.72 5.40
C PRO A 82 -3.20 0.58 5.88
N VAL A 83 -2.81 1.47 4.97
CA VAL A 83 -2.23 2.77 5.32
C VAL A 83 -3.26 3.63 6.06
N ALA A 84 -4.48 3.71 5.53
CA ALA A 84 -5.56 4.47 6.16
C ALA A 84 -5.87 3.92 7.56
N GLN A 85 -5.95 2.60 7.70
CA GLN A 85 -6.22 1.96 8.98
C GLN A 85 -5.12 2.26 10.01
N ALA A 86 -3.87 2.18 9.60
CA ALA A 86 -2.74 2.45 10.49
C ALA A 86 -2.75 3.91 10.95
N LEU A 87 -3.05 4.85 10.05
CA LEU A 87 -3.13 6.27 10.41
C LEU A 87 -4.34 6.56 11.30
N GLU A 88 -5.48 5.96 11.03
CA GLU A 88 -6.67 6.13 11.88
C GLU A 88 -6.41 5.67 13.31
N ASN A 89 -5.66 4.57 13.46
CA ASN A 89 -5.31 4.06 14.78
C ASN A 89 -4.36 5.00 15.55
N LEU A 90 -3.48 5.69 14.84
CA LEU A 90 -2.51 6.61 15.45
C LEU A 90 -3.07 8.02 15.63
N LEU A 91 -4.07 8.40 14.86
CA LEU A 91 -4.66 9.74 14.83
C LEU A 91 -6.17 9.67 15.06
N PRO A 92 -6.63 9.14 16.22
CA PRO A 92 -8.06 9.00 16.45
C PRO A 92 -8.76 10.37 16.44
N GLY A 93 -9.94 10.39 15.84
CA GLY A 93 -10.73 11.63 15.72
C GLY A 93 -10.35 12.55 14.57
N ARG A 94 -9.36 12.20 13.77
CA ARG A 94 -9.01 12.93 12.54
C ARG A 94 -9.61 12.22 11.31
N THR A 95 -10.07 12.99 10.37
CA THR A 95 -10.63 12.46 9.11
C THR A 95 -9.78 12.88 7.93
#